data_a00de8c820dfa0d26b701b355540e6b5
#
_entry.id   a00de8c820dfa0d26b701b355540e6b5
#
_cell.length_a   1.000
_cell.length_b   1.000
_cell.length_c   1.000
_cell.angle_alpha   90.00
_cell.angle_beta   90.00
_cell.angle_gamma   90.00
#
_symmetry.space_group_name_H-M   'P 1'
#
loop_
_entity.id
_entity.type
_entity.pdbx_description
1 polymer ?
#
loop_
_entity_poly.entity_id
_entity_poly.type
_entity_poly.pdbx_seq_one_letter_code
_entity_poly.pdbx_strand_id
1 'polypeptide(L)'
;MAITKLSNLINPEVMGTFLDKKMVDLIKFSPLAVIGHDLHGNAGDTLTIPTWNYIGDAEDLAEGVEGAVANLTATTSTVKVKKAVKNVGITDEARLSAYGDPMGQIEHQLAVSLATKVDNDVIEAIKDCSTKTHSGEFGIDYIADALVQFGEDIEETTFVYINPKNLAVLRKSPEYVHVANGQVLVSGQVGTVYGCPIVVSNKVADNEAFFIRQGAIGIEVKREVAVEQARDVLKKQTIISADRHYIAYVRDASKLVKGTISGTFEAKAKAKK
;
A
#
# COMPACT_ATOMS: atom_id res chain seq x y z
N MET A 1 -7.54 -20.37 -47.42
CA MET A 1 -6.71 -19.43 -46.62
C MET A 1 -7.40 -19.21 -45.30
N ALA A 2 -6.72 -19.52 -44.18
CA ALA A 2 -7.25 -19.23 -42.86
C ALA A 2 -7.11 -17.73 -42.59
N ILE A 3 -8.24 -17.01 -42.49
CA ILE A 3 -8.26 -15.59 -42.21
C ILE A 3 -8.19 -15.46 -40.67
N THR A 4 -7.19 -14.76 -40.17
CA THR A 4 -7.05 -14.43 -38.73
C THR A 4 -8.24 -13.54 -38.35
N LYS A 5 -9.13 -14.05 -37.49
CA LYS A 5 -10.29 -13.30 -37.00
C LYS A 5 -9.87 -12.40 -35.83
N LEU A 6 -10.63 -11.35 -35.57
CA LEU A 6 -10.42 -10.42 -34.45
C LEU A 6 -10.31 -11.14 -33.09
N SER A 7 -10.99 -12.29 -32.94
CA SER A 7 -10.92 -13.15 -31.76
C SER A 7 -9.53 -13.78 -31.49
N ASN A 8 -8.63 -13.72 -32.48
CA ASN A 8 -7.27 -14.22 -32.36
C ASN A 8 -6.25 -13.13 -32.05
N LEU A 9 -6.69 -11.87 -31.97
CA LEU A 9 -5.88 -10.70 -31.63
C LEU A 9 -6.25 -10.24 -30.23
N ILE A 10 -5.24 -10.09 -29.38
CA ILE A 10 -5.42 -9.46 -28.07
C ILE A 10 -5.68 -7.98 -28.30
N ASN A 11 -6.87 -7.51 -27.89
CA ASN A 11 -7.20 -6.09 -27.95
C ASN A 11 -6.53 -5.38 -26.76
N PRO A 12 -5.64 -4.37 -26.98
CA PRO A 12 -4.98 -3.62 -25.92
C PRO A 12 -5.94 -2.98 -24.92
N GLU A 13 -7.11 -2.52 -25.35
CA GLU A 13 -8.13 -1.93 -24.47
C GLU A 13 -8.70 -2.96 -23.49
N VAL A 14 -9.00 -4.17 -23.95
CA VAL A 14 -9.46 -5.27 -23.09
C VAL A 14 -8.36 -5.69 -22.12
N MET A 15 -7.12 -5.73 -22.59
CA MET A 15 -5.95 -6.02 -21.77
C MET A 15 -5.77 -4.99 -20.64
N GLY A 16 -5.96 -3.69 -20.93
CA GLY A 16 -5.93 -2.62 -19.93
C GLY A 16 -6.93 -2.86 -18.80
N THR A 17 -8.18 -3.15 -19.14
CA THR A 17 -9.24 -3.42 -18.14
C THR A 17 -8.95 -4.68 -17.30
N PHE A 18 -8.36 -5.71 -17.90
CA PHE A 18 -7.93 -6.91 -17.18
C PHE A 18 -6.79 -6.63 -16.21
N LEU A 19 -5.82 -5.83 -16.63
CA LEU A 19 -4.69 -5.42 -15.79
C LEU A 19 -5.16 -4.61 -14.58
N ASP A 20 -6.08 -3.66 -14.75
CA ASP A 20 -6.63 -2.87 -13.65
C ASP A 20 -7.29 -3.75 -12.59
N LYS A 21 -8.15 -4.69 -13.00
CA LYS A 21 -8.80 -5.63 -12.06
C LYS A 21 -7.79 -6.48 -11.31
N LYS A 22 -6.85 -7.12 -12.02
CA LYS A 22 -5.81 -7.95 -11.38
C LYS A 22 -4.91 -7.13 -10.47
N MET A 23 -4.64 -5.87 -10.81
CA MET A 23 -3.79 -5.01 -10.02
C MET A 23 -4.40 -4.65 -8.67
N VAL A 24 -5.72 -4.35 -8.63
CA VAL A 24 -6.43 -4.06 -7.37
C VAL A 24 -6.33 -5.23 -6.39
N ASP A 25 -6.46 -6.46 -6.87
CA ASP A 25 -6.34 -7.66 -6.04
C ASP A 25 -4.92 -7.91 -5.51
N LEU A 26 -3.92 -7.40 -6.20
CA LEU A 26 -2.50 -7.58 -5.85
C LEU A 26 -1.96 -6.51 -4.91
N ILE A 27 -2.60 -5.33 -4.84
CA ILE A 27 -2.19 -4.24 -3.96
C ILE A 27 -2.62 -4.56 -2.53
N LYS A 28 -1.66 -4.68 -1.61
CA LYS A 28 -1.93 -4.99 -0.21
C LYS A 28 -2.43 -3.81 0.61
N PHE A 29 -2.15 -2.59 0.17
CA PHE A 29 -2.59 -1.36 0.84
C PHE A 29 -3.92 -0.84 0.32
N SER A 30 -4.46 -1.41 -0.77
CA SER A 30 -5.74 -1.00 -1.37
C SER A 30 -6.91 -0.96 -0.39
N PRO A 31 -7.09 -1.94 0.52
CA PRO A 31 -8.22 -1.92 1.45
C PRO A 31 -8.21 -0.74 2.44
N LEU A 32 -7.04 -0.14 2.66
CA LEU A 32 -6.84 0.98 3.59
C LEU A 32 -6.81 2.33 2.88
N ALA A 33 -6.50 2.32 1.59
CA ALA A 33 -6.35 3.54 0.81
C ALA A 33 -7.70 4.08 0.35
N VAL A 34 -7.88 5.38 0.46
CA VAL A 34 -8.94 6.10 -0.23
C VAL A 34 -8.48 6.34 -1.66
N ILE A 35 -9.17 5.71 -2.62
CA ILE A 35 -8.87 5.88 -4.03
C ILE A 35 -9.70 7.05 -4.55
N GLY A 36 -9.02 8.12 -4.99
CA GLY A 36 -9.62 9.30 -5.59
C GLY A 36 -9.37 9.35 -7.09
N HIS A 37 -10.22 10.06 -7.80
CA HIS A 37 -10.14 10.31 -9.25
C HIS A 37 -10.29 11.80 -9.59
N ASP A 38 -10.02 12.68 -8.63
CA ASP A 38 -10.24 14.13 -8.77
C ASP A 38 -9.37 14.74 -9.88
N LEU A 39 -8.20 14.16 -10.14
CA LEU A 39 -7.30 14.57 -11.22
C LEU A 39 -7.61 13.91 -12.58
N HIS A 40 -8.58 13.00 -12.64
CA HIS A 40 -8.92 12.33 -13.88
C HIS A 40 -9.55 13.31 -14.89
N GLY A 41 -8.94 13.46 -16.07
CA GLY A 41 -9.42 14.37 -17.11
C GLY A 41 -9.13 15.87 -16.87
N ASN A 42 -8.59 16.22 -15.70
CA ASN A 42 -8.27 17.62 -15.36
C ASN A 42 -6.81 17.96 -15.73
N ALA A 43 -6.60 19.22 -16.11
CA ALA A 43 -5.26 19.75 -16.31
C ALA A 43 -4.55 19.92 -14.97
N GLY A 44 -3.23 19.69 -14.94
CA GLY A 44 -2.41 19.80 -13.74
C GLY A 44 -1.77 18.46 -13.38
N ASP A 45 -0.63 18.50 -12.72
CA ASP A 45 0.17 17.33 -12.29
C ASP A 45 0.42 17.33 -10.78
N THR A 46 -0.14 18.28 -10.06
CA THR A 46 0.04 18.47 -8.62
C THR A 46 -1.30 18.46 -7.89
N LEU A 47 -1.32 17.79 -6.76
CA LEU A 47 -2.42 17.80 -5.80
C LEU A 47 -1.96 18.53 -4.55
N THR A 48 -2.70 19.55 -4.12
CA THR A 48 -2.47 20.27 -2.88
C THR A 48 -3.43 19.75 -1.83
N ILE A 49 -2.88 19.21 -0.75
CA ILE A 49 -3.64 18.60 0.34
C ILE A 49 -3.59 19.56 1.52
N PRO A 50 -4.73 20.18 1.93
CA PRO A 50 -4.80 20.97 3.13
C PRO A 50 -4.94 20.07 4.37
N THR A 51 -4.13 20.30 5.39
CA THR A 51 -4.29 19.74 6.72
C THR A 51 -4.68 20.86 7.66
N TRP A 52 -5.86 20.77 8.25
CA TRP A 52 -6.40 21.78 9.15
C TRP A 52 -5.79 21.63 10.54
N ASN A 53 -5.34 22.75 11.12
CA ASN A 53 -4.86 22.78 12.49
C ASN A 53 -6.03 22.96 13.45
N TYR A 54 -5.91 22.33 14.60
CA TYR A 54 -6.89 22.50 15.68
C TYR A 54 -6.86 23.94 16.19
N ILE A 55 -8.05 24.54 16.40
CA ILE A 55 -8.18 25.95 16.79
C ILE A 55 -8.06 26.18 18.30
N GLY A 56 -7.94 25.12 19.11
CA GLY A 56 -7.89 25.16 20.57
C GLY A 56 -9.22 24.81 21.21
N ASP A 57 -9.19 24.61 22.52
CA ASP A 57 -10.38 24.32 23.32
C ASP A 57 -11.28 25.55 23.50
N ALA A 58 -12.56 25.32 23.75
CA ALA A 58 -13.49 26.39 24.08
C ALA A 58 -13.17 26.99 25.47
N GLU A 59 -13.31 28.29 25.59
CA GLU A 59 -13.07 29.02 26.84
C GLU A 59 -14.40 29.29 27.58
N ASP A 60 -14.38 29.21 28.90
CA ASP A 60 -15.47 29.63 29.73
C ASP A 60 -15.48 31.18 29.86
N LEU A 61 -16.56 31.82 29.44
CA LEU A 61 -16.69 33.29 29.48
C LEU A 61 -17.64 33.71 30.58
N ALA A 62 -17.21 34.71 31.34
CA ALA A 62 -18.09 35.38 32.28
C ALA A 62 -19.10 36.27 31.55
N GLU A 63 -20.23 36.59 32.19
CA GLU A 63 -21.26 37.43 31.62
C GLU A 63 -20.72 38.84 31.30
N GLY A 64 -20.93 39.28 30.05
CA GLY A 64 -20.48 40.58 29.55
C GLY A 64 -19.02 40.66 29.10
N VAL A 65 -18.29 39.55 29.04
CA VAL A 65 -16.94 39.47 28.53
C VAL A 65 -16.96 39.02 27.07
N GLU A 66 -16.19 39.70 26.21
CA GLU A 66 -16.05 39.37 24.80
C GLU A 66 -15.10 38.16 24.60
N GLY A 67 -15.55 37.14 23.83
CA GLY A 67 -14.76 35.95 23.54
C GLY A 67 -13.63 36.22 22.55
N ALA A 68 -12.52 35.48 22.71
CA ALA A 68 -11.40 35.53 21.77
C ALA A 68 -11.79 34.92 20.40
N VAL A 69 -11.40 35.60 19.30
CA VAL A 69 -11.61 35.07 17.95
C VAL A 69 -10.38 34.26 17.53
N ALA A 70 -10.53 32.95 17.41
CA ALA A 70 -9.49 32.06 16.92
C ALA A 70 -9.47 32.04 15.38
N ASN A 71 -8.28 31.97 14.79
CA ASN A 71 -8.11 31.88 13.35
C ASN A 71 -7.90 30.41 12.94
N LEU A 72 -8.70 29.94 12.00
CA LEU A 72 -8.50 28.63 11.38
C LEU A 72 -7.29 28.71 10.43
N THR A 73 -6.28 27.89 10.69
CA THR A 73 -5.08 27.78 9.85
C THR A 73 -4.97 26.40 9.23
N ALA A 74 -4.47 26.33 8.00
CA ALA A 74 -4.21 25.09 7.31
C ALA A 74 -2.76 25.01 6.87
N THR A 75 -2.15 23.85 7.06
CA THR A 75 -0.86 23.52 6.46
C THR A 75 -1.11 22.78 5.15
N THR A 76 -0.47 23.22 4.07
CA THR A 76 -0.64 22.60 2.75
C THR A 76 0.58 21.78 2.40
N SER A 77 0.36 20.54 1.97
CA SER A 77 1.37 19.71 1.31
C SER A 77 1.04 19.52 -0.16
N THR A 78 2.05 19.62 -1.02
CA THR A 78 1.88 19.40 -2.46
C THR A 78 2.55 18.10 -2.86
N VAL A 79 1.79 17.26 -3.57
CA VAL A 79 2.28 15.99 -4.09
C VAL A 79 2.11 15.95 -5.61
N LYS A 80 3.08 15.34 -6.31
CA LYS A 80 3.16 15.35 -7.77
C LYS A 80 2.84 14.00 -8.36
N VAL A 81 2.03 13.97 -9.44
CA VAL A 81 1.68 12.76 -10.18
C VAL A 81 2.94 12.10 -10.74
N LYS A 82 3.08 10.81 -10.50
CA LYS A 82 4.15 9.96 -11.04
C LYS A 82 3.59 9.11 -12.20
N LYS A 83 4.43 8.81 -13.18
CA LYS A 83 4.13 7.85 -14.25
C LYS A 83 4.89 6.55 -13.97
N ALA A 84 4.16 5.47 -13.73
CA ALA A 84 4.73 4.13 -13.68
C ALA A 84 4.59 3.45 -15.05
N VAL A 85 5.69 2.95 -15.58
CA VAL A 85 5.74 2.28 -16.90
C VAL A 85 6.47 0.97 -16.78
N LYS A 86 5.98 -0.06 -17.45
CA LYS A 86 6.69 -1.32 -17.64
C LYS A 86 6.51 -1.81 -19.06
N ASN A 87 7.64 -2.12 -19.70
CA ASN A 87 7.68 -2.61 -21.08
C ASN A 87 8.18 -4.05 -21.10
N VAL A 88 7.56 -4.88 -21.95
CA VAL A 88 7.97 -6.26 -22.19
C VAL A 88 8.01 -6.50 -23.69
N GLY A 89 9.12 -7.03 -24.20
CA GLY A 89 9.27 -7.44 -25.60
C GLY A 89 9.23 -8.96 -25.72
N ILE A 90 8.51 -9.47 -26.71
CA ILE A 90 8.50 -10.89 -27.07
C ILE A 90 8.85 -11.04 -28.56
N THR A 91 9.79 -11.93 -28.88
CA THR A 91 10.14 -12.26 -30.26
C THR A 91 9.18 -13.27 -30.86
N ASP A 92 9.10 -13.31 -32.18
CA ASP A 92 8.23 -14.27 -32.87
C ASP A 92 8.63 -15.71 -32.57
N GLU A 93 9.95 -15.98 -32.49
CA GLU A 93 10.47 -17.31 -32.18
C GLU A 93 10.11 -17.73 -30.77
N ALA A 94 10.21 -16.83 -29.79
CA ALA A 94 9.81 -17.12 -28.42
C ALA A 94 8.31 -17.39 -28.31
N ARG A 95 7.49 -16.66 -29.07
CA ARG A 95 6.03 -16.87 -29.10
C ARG A 95 5.64 -18.20 -29.73
N LEU A 96 6.34 -18.63 -30.77
CA LEU A 96 6.06 -19.86 -31.49
C LEU A 96 6.59 -21.11 -30.77
N SER A 97 7.71 -20.98 -30.03
CA SER A 97 8.37 -22.10 -29.35
C SER A 97 7.98 -22.23 -27.89
N ALA A 98 7.31 -21.25 -27.29
CA ALA A 98 6.95 -21.29 -25.88
C ALA A 98 5.89 -22.35 -25.61
N TYR A 99 6.10 -23.10 -24.54
CA TYR A 99 5.10 -24.01 -24.00
C TYR A 99 4.09 -23.22 -23.13
N GLY A 100 2.81 -23.37 -23.43
CA GLY A 100 1.73 -22.68 -22.70
C GLY A 100 1.32 -21.34 -23.34
N ASP A 101 0.83 -20.42 -22.51
CA ASP A 101 0.37 -19.07 -22.93
C ASP A 101 1.36 -18.00 -22.47
N PRO A 102 2.35 -17.62 -23.29
CA PRO A 102 3.29 -16.56 -22.93
C PRO A 102 2.65 -15.18 -22.83
N MET A 103 1.55 -14.93 -23.56
CA MET A 103 0.88 -13.63 -23.52
C MET A 103 0.13 -13.42 -22.20
N GLY A 104 -0.60 -14.44 -21.71
CA GLY A 104 -1.24 -14.40 -20.40
C GLY A 104 -0.23 -14.24 -19.26
N GLN A 105 0.98 -14.81 -19.39
CA GLN A 105 2.06 -14.60 -18.44
C GLN A 105 2.61 -13.17 -18.47
N ILE A 106 2.74 -12.56 -19.65
CA ILE A 106 3.15 -11.15 -19.79
C ILE A 106 2.12 -10.25 -19.10
N GLU A 107 0.82 -10.47 -19.34
CA GLU A 107 -0.25 -9.73 -18.67
C GLU A 107 -0.14 -9.83 -17.15
N HIS A 108 -0.02 -11.05 -16.64
CA HIS A 108 0.10 -11.25 -15.19
C HIS A 108 1.33 -10.54 -14.62
N GLN A 109 2.48 -10.64 -15.27
CA GLN A 109 3.72 -10.00 -14.81
C GLN A 109 3.67 -8.47 -14.87
N LEU A 110 2.99 -7.90 -15.88
CA LEU A 110 2.77 -6.46 -15.98
C LEU A 110 1.89 -5.97 -14.82
N ALA A 111 0.78 -6.68 -14.52
CA ALA A 111 -0.09 -6.36 -13.38
C ALA A 111 0.67 -6.42 -12.04
N VAL A 112 1.43 -7.50 -11.80
CA VAL A 112 2.26 -7.65 -10.60
C VAL A 112 3.28 -6.53 -10.48
N SER A 113 3.93 -6.15 -11.59
CA SER A 113 4.96 -5.10 -11.61
C SER A 113 4.37 -3.74 -11.26
N LEU A 114 3.22 -3.36 -11.84
CA LEU A 114 2.54 -2.09 -11.55
C LEU A 114 2.01 -2.07 -10.11
N ALA A 115 1.36 -3.14 -9.64
CA ALA A 115 0.88 -3.25 -8.27
C ALA A 115 2.04 -3.15 -7.25
N THR A 116 3.16 -3.82 -7.55
CA THR A 116 4.36 -3.75 -6.70
C THR A 116 4.90 -2.33 -6.61
N LYS A 117 4.87 -1.57 -7.71
CA LYS A 117 5.32 -0.18 -7.73
C LYS A 117 4.40 0.72 -6.88
N VAL A 118 3.07 0.56 -6.99
CA VAL A 118 2.11 1.31 -6.16
C VAL A 118 2.33 1.06 -4.68
N ASP A 119 2.44 -0.19 -4.26
CA ASP A 119 2.71 -0.54 -2.86
C ASP A 119 4.04 0.03 -2.36
N ASN A 120 5.09 0.03 -3.20
CA ASN A 120 6.38 0.59 -2.81
C ASN A 120 6.28 2.11 -2.63
N ASP A 121 5.56 2.81 -3.50
CA ASP A 121 5.35 4.26 -3.40
C ASP A 121 4.50 4.62 -2.16
N VAL A 122 3.53 3.78 -1.78
CA VAL A 122 2.79 3.93 -0.52
C VAL A 122 3.74 3.81 0.68
N ILE A 123 4.59 2.80 0.72
CA ILE A 123 5.57 2.61 1.81
C ILE A 123 6.56 3.78 1.86
N GLU A 124 7.02 4.26 0.72
CA GLU A 124 7.89 5.43 0.62
C GLU A 124 7.19 6.67 1.20
N ALA A 125 5.94 6.93 0.81
CA ALA A 125 5.15 8.03 1.35
C ALA A 125 4.91 7.92 2.87
N ILE A 126 4.69 6.70 3.39
CA ILE A 126 4.60 6.45 4.82
C ILE A 126 5.92 6.77 5.52
N LYS A 127 7.06 6.36 4.95
CA LYS A 127 8.38 6.60 5.54
C LYS A 127 8.75 8.08 5.59
N ASP A 128 8.40 8.81 4.55
CA ASP A 128 8.72 10.24 4.43
C ASP A 128 7.80 11.13 5.29
N CYS A 129 6.61 10.63 5.65
CA CYS A 129 5.67 11.40 6.45
C CYS A 129 6.17 11.57 7.89
N SER A 130 6.05 12.79 8.44
CA SER A 130 6.26 13.05 9.87
C SER A 130 5.02 12.59 10.64
N THR A 131 5.16 11.51 11.40
CA THR A 131 4.06 10.90 12.17
C THR A 131 4.57 10.38 13.51
N LYS A 132 3.66 9.90 14.35
CA LYS A 132 3.97 9.28 15.63
C LYS A 132 4.86 8.05 15.43
N THR A 133 5.83 7.88 16.32
CA THR A 133 6.79 6.77 16.27
C THR A 133 6.76 5.99 17.58
N HIS A 134 6.83 4.67 17.48
CA HIS A 134 6.98 3.77 18.61
C HIS A 134 8.23 2.91 18.41
N SER A 135 9.01 2.68 19.44
CA SER A 135 10.23 1.87 19.38
C SER A 135 10.30 0.89 20.55
N GLY A 136 10.67 -0.36 20.25
CA GLY A 136 10.77 -1.39 21.28
C GLY A 136 11.10 -2.76 20.71
N GLU A 137 11.20 -3.77 21.58
CA GLU A 137 11.35 -5.17 21.17
C GLU A 137 10.01 -5.70 20.63
N PHE A 138 10.03 -6.34 19.46
CA PHE A 138 8.80 -6.83 18.83
C PHE A 138 8.17 -8.00 19.59
N GLY A 139 6.92 -7.85 19.96
CA GLY A 139 6.11 -8.82 20.70
C GLY A 139 4.64 -8.43 20.68
N ILE A 140 3.83 -9.11 21.47
CA ILE A 140 2.41 -8.78 21.66
C ILE A 140 2.27 -7.44 22.38
N ASP A 141 3.07 -7.23 23.43
CA ASP A 141 3.11 -5.98 24.19
C ASP A 141 3.48 -4.78 23.33
N TYR A 142 4.44 -4.96 22.39
CA TYR A 142 4.80 -3.92 21.42
C TYR A 142 3.62 -3.41 20.61
N ILE A 143 2.72 -4.32 20.23
CA ILE A 143 1.51 -3.94 19.47
C ILE A 143 0.56 -3.16 20.37
N ALA A 144 0.38 -3.56 21.64
CA ALA A 144 -0.44 -2.85 22.59
C ALA A 144 0.07 -1.42 22.84
N ASP A 145 1.38 -1.28 23.10
CA ASP A 145 2.02 0.02 23.35
C ASP A 145 1.95 0.94 22.12
N ALA A 146 2.07 0.38 20.91
CA ALA A 146 1.92 1.15 19.69
C ALA A 146 0.48 1.66 19.50
N LEU A 147 -0.52 0.90 19.91
CA LEU A 147 -1.93 1.31 19.84
C LEU A 147 -2.24 2.49 20.79
N VAL A 148 -1.57 2.58 21.94
CA VAL A 148 -1.70 3.72 22.87
C VAL A 148 -1.37 5.05 22.20
N GLN A 149 -0.50 5.04 21.18
CA GLN A 149 -0.16 6.27 20.44
C GLN A 149 -1.35 6.88 19.68
N PHE A 150 -2.39 6.12 19.42
CA PHE A 150 -3.62 6.65 18.79
C PHE A 150 -4.54 7.40 19.76
N GLY A 151 -4.27 7.33 21.09
CA GLY A 151 -5.06 8.02 22.11
C GLY A 151 -6.41 7.33 22.37
N GLU A 152 -7.45 8.13 22.51
CA GLU A 152 -8.80 7.68 22.91
C GLU A 152 -9.62 7.07 21.77
N ASP A 153 -9.18 7.21 20.51
CA ASP A 153 -9.88 6.71 19.33
C ASP A 153 -9.72 5.18 19.22
N ILE A 154 -10.52 4.42 19.92
CA ILE A 154 -10.46 2.94 19.96
C ILE A 154 -11.33 2.28 18.87
N GLU A 155 -12.33 3.01 18.34
CA GLU A 155 -13.36 2.44 17.46
C GLU A 155 -12.86 2.11 16.05
N GLU A 156 -11.80 2.75 15.55
CA GLU A 156 -11.30 2.52 14.20
C GLU A 156 -10.40 1.27 14.12
N THR A 157 -10.69 0.38 13.18
CA THR A 157 -9.87 -0.81 12.92
C THR A 157 -8.46 -0.41 12.49
N THR A 158 -7.46 -0.82 13.26
CA THR A 158 -6.05 -0.59 12.97
C THR A 158 -5.45 -1.84 12.33
N PHE A 159 -4.84 -1.69 11.16
CA PHE A 159 -4.13 -2.75 10.46
C PHE A 159 -2.64 -2.70 10.79
N VAL A 160 -2.06 -3.87 11.10
CA VAL A 160 -0.65 -3.98 11.47
C VAL A 160 0.12 -4.62 10.34
N TYR A 161 0.99 -3.85 9.68
CA TYR A 161 1.85 -4.31 8.60
C TYR A 161 3.22 -4.71 9.13
N ILE A 162 3.58 -5.96 8.95
CA ILE A 162 4.84 -6.51 9.45
C ILE A 162 5.56 -7.36 8.40
N ASN A 163 6.85 -7.56 8.63
CA ASN A 163 7.64 -8.51 7.86
C ASN A 163 7.30 -9.97 8.26
N PRO A 164 7.37 -10.95 7.34
CA PRO A 164 7.20 -12.38 7.65
C PRO A 164 8.07 -12.88 8.81
N LYS A 165 9.27 -12.34 9.01
CA LYS A 165 10.15 -12.70 10.13
C LYS A 165 9.53 -12.30 11.47
N ASN A 166 8.93 -11.12 11.53
CA ASN A 166 8.25 -10.64 12.74
C ASN A 166 6.99 -11.46 13.05
N LEU A 167 6.25 -11.89 12.01
CA LEU A 167 5.16 -12.84 12.22
C LEU A 167 5.62 -14.15 12.87
N ALA A 168 6.80 -14.64 12.50
CA ALA A 168 7.35 -15.85 13.13
C ALA A 168 7.67 -15.65 14.62
N VAL A 169 8.00 -14.44 15.07
CA VAL A 169 8.16 -14.10 16.49
C VAL A 169 6.81 -14.17 17.21
N LEU A 170 5.77 -13.55 16.64
CA LEU A 170 4.41 -13.61 17.21
C LEU A 170 3.90 -15.05 17.35
N ARG A 171 4.07 -15.86 16.30
CA ARG A 171 3.64 -17.27 16.32
C ARG A 171 4.36 -18.14 17.34
N LYS A 172 5.53 -17.75 17.79
CA LYS A 172 6.29 -18.43 18.86
C LYS A 172 5.90 -17.96 20.25
N SER A 173 5.21 -16.82 20.38
CA SER A 173 4.72 -16.33 21.65
C SER A 173 3.58 -17.21 22.15
N PRO A 174 3.65 -17.73 23.40
CA PRO A 174 2.57 -18.54 23.97
C PRO A 174 1.25 -17.76 24.10
N GLU A 175 1.31 -16.45 24.30
CA GLU A 175 0.14 -15.57 24.41
C GLU A 175 -0.62 -15.47 23.08
N TYR A 176 0.08 -15.39 21.96
CA TYR A 176 -0.54 -15.38 20.64
C TYR A 176 -1.32 -16.67 20.35
N VAL A 177 -0.80 -17.80 20.78
CA VAL A 177 -1.45 -19.11 20.65
C VAL A 177 -2.73 -19.17 21.48
N HIS A 178 -2.74 -18.63 22.70
CA HIS A 178 -3.91 -18.60 23.57
C HIS A 178 -5.03 -17.68 23.02
N VAL A 179 -4.69 -16.50 22.51
CA VAL A 179 -5.65 -15.54 21.92
C VAL A 179 -6.33 -16.12 20.70
N ALA A 180 -5.62 -16.92 19.92
CA ALA A 180 -6.16 -17.53 18.69
C ALA A 180 -6.89 -18.87 18.94
N ASN A 181 -7.16 -19.27 20.19
CA ASN A 181 -7.81 -20.54 20.56
C ASN A 181 -7.19 -21.78 19.88
N GLY A 182 -5.90 -21.77 19.62
CA GLY A 182 -5.18 -22.86 18.97
C GLY A 182 -5.42 -23.00 17.44
N GLN A 183 -6.39 -22.30 16.88
CA GLN A 183 -6.72 -22.39 15.45
C GLN A 183 -5.60 -21.93 14.53
N VAL A 184 -4.81 -20.96 14.95
CA VAL A 184 -3.66 -20.43 14.19
C VAL A 184 -2.59 -21.50 13.95
N LEU A 185 -2.37 -22.40 14.91
CA LEU A 185 -1.41 -23.49 14.77
C LEU A 185 -1.84 -24.50 13.72
N VAL A 186 -3.15 -24.76 13.60
CA VAL A 186 -3.70 -25.78 12.71
C VAL A 186 -3.95 -25.24 11.30
N SER A 187 -4.52 -24.03 11.18
CA SER A 187 -4.93 -23.47 9.88
C SER A 187 -3.87 -22.62 9.21
N GLY A 188 -2.83 -22.18 9.94
CA GLY A 188 -1.81 -21.28 9.42
C GLY A 188 -2.30 -19.89 9.07
N GLN A 189 -3.55 -19.54 9.44
CA GLN A 189 -4.12 -18.23 9.20
C GLN A 189 -3.35 -17.15 9.97
N VAL A 190 -3.28 -15.97 9.38
CA VAL A 190 -2.78 -14.77 10.06
C VAL A 190 -3.92 -14.25 10.92
N GLY A 191 -3.79 -14.35 12.24
CA GLY A 191 -4.83 -13.97 13.19
C GLY A 191 -4.92 -12.46 13.40
N THR A 192 -5.80 -12.06 14.30
CA THR A 192 -5.89 -10.70 14.83
C THR A 192 -5.23 -10.65 16.20
N VAL A 193 -4.54 -9.55 16.50
CA VAL A 193 -3.97 -9.27 17.84
C VAL A 193 -4.60 -7.98 18.35
N TYR A 194 -5.20 -8.01 19.54
CA TYR A 194 -5.98 -6.90 20.12
C TYR A 194 -7.04 -6.34 19.15
N GLY A 195 -7.71 -7.22 18.38
CA GLY A 195 -8.69 -6.82 17.38
C GLY A 195 -8.08 -6.26 16.08
N CYS A 196 -6.77 -6.10 16.00
CA CYS A 196 -6.08 -5.56 14.84
C CYS A 196 -5.69 -6.68 13.87
N PRO A 197 -6.17 -6.66 12.62
CA PRO A 197 -5.74 -7.61 11.60
C PRO A 197 -4.28 -7.41 11.22
N ILE A 198 -3.55 -8.52 11.12
CA ILE A 198 -2.14 -8.53 10.75
C ILE A 198 -2.01 -8.75 9.25
N VAL A 199 -1.32 -7.84 8.57
CA VAL A 199 -0.99 -7.95 7.15
C VAL A 199 0.52 -8.17 6.99
N VAL A 200 0.87 -9.27 6.33
CA VAL A 200 2.26 -9.63 6.13
C VAL A 200 2.75 -9.17 4.77
N SER A 201 3.85 -8.41 4.75
CA SER A 201 4.47 -7.94 3.52
C SER A 201 5.98 -8.02 3.58
N ASN A 202 6.59 -8.60 2.53
CA ASN A 202 8.05 -8.61 2.35
C ASN A 202 8.63 -7.22 2.04
N LYS A 203 7.78 -6.23 1.75
CA LYS A 203 8.18 -4.86 1.44
C LYS A 203 8.46 -4.04 2.71
N VAL A 204 7.94 -4.48 3.86
CA VAL A 204 8.26 -3.91 5.17
C VAL A 204 9.60 -4.46 5.62
N ALA A 205 10.51 -3.60 6.07
CA ALA A 205 11.81 -4.03 6.56
C ALA A 205 11.68 -4.82 7.88
N ASP A 206 12.68 -5.65 8.20
CA ASP A 206 12.67 -6.51 9.39
C ASP A 206 12.59 -5.71 10.70
N ASN A 207 13.13 -4.50 10.70
CA ASN A 207 13.18 -3.57 11.83
C ASN A 207 12.04 -2.54 11.83
N GLU A 208 11.04 -2.69 10.96
CA GLU A 208 9.92 -1.77 10.83
C GLU A 208 8.58 -2.48 11.01
N ALA A 209 7.61 -1.75 11.55
CA ALA A 209 6.21 -2.12 11.55
C ALA A 209 5.37 -0.86 11.28
N PHE A 210 4.25 -1.00 10.59
CA PHE A 210 3.35 0.12 10.34
C PHE A 210 1.97 -0.20 10.91
N PHE A 211 1.44 0.72 11.70
CA PHE A 211 0.09 0.67 12.24
C PHE A 211 -0.74 1.70 11.50
N ILE A 212 -1.70 1.25 10.72
CA ILE A 212 -2.42 2.08 9.76
C ILE A 212 -3.91 1.90 9.96
N ARG A 213 -4.62 2.99 10.14
CA ARG A 213 -6.08 3.03 10.16
C ARG A 213 -6.63 3.31 8.78
N GLN A 214 -7.88 2.94 8.56
CA GLN A 214 -8.56 3.19 7.30
C GLN A 214 -8.61 4.69 7.01
N GLY A 215 -8.35 5.08 5.76
CA GLY A 215 -8.35 6.48 5.34
C GLY A 215 -7.06 7.26 5.63
N ALA A 216 -6.04 6.65 6.27
CA ALA A 216 -4.73 7.27 6.47
C ALA A 216 -3.97 7.50 5.16
N ILE A 217 -4.19 6.63 4.16
CA ILE A 217 -3.49 6.63 2.87
C ILE A 217 -4.46 7.07 1.78
N GLY A 218 -4.00 7.93 0.87
CA GLY A 218 -4.68 8.30 -0.35
C GLY A 218 -3.91 7.81 -1.58
N ILE A 219 -4.64 7.28 -2.56
CA ILE A 219 -4.11 6.97 -3.88
C ILE A 219 -4.99 7.73 -4.89
N GLU A 220 -4.42 8.74 -5.51
CA GLU A 220 -5.12 9.51 -6.53
C GLU A 220 -4.72 9.01 -7.92
N VAL A 221 -5.70 8.64 -8.72
CA VAL A 221 -5.50 8.10 -10.05
C VAL A 221 -5.81 9.16 -11.08
N LYS A 222 -4.81 9.58 -11.86
CA LYS A 222 -4.99 10.51 -12.96
C LYS A 222 -5.34 9.80 -14.25
N ARG A 223 -4.70 8.67 -14.52
CA ARG A 223 -4.99 7.80 -15.67
C ARG A 223 -4.87 6.35 -15.25
N GLU A 224 -5.90 5.58 -15.54
CA GLU A 224 -5.91 4.14 -15.36
C GLU A 224 -4.85 3.46 -16.22
N VAL A 225 -4.69 2.15 -16.06
CA VAL A 225 -3.70 1.42 -16.84
C VAL A 225 -4.04 1.49 -18.33
N ALA A 226 -3.13 2.10 -19.09
CA ALA A 226 -3.14 2.06 -20.54
C ALA A 226 -2.13 1.04 -21.04
N VAL A 227 -2.56 0.21 -21.98
CA VAL A 227 -1.69 -0.77 -22.63
C VAL A 227 -1.54 -0.40 -24.09
N GLU A 228 -0.30 -0.28 -24.53
CA GLU A 228 0.06 -0.01 -25.91
C GLU A 228 0.88 -1.16 -26.45
N GLN A 229 0.63 -1.53 -27.69
CA GLN A 229 1.38 -2.58 -28.36
C GLN A 229 2.02 -2.02 -29.64
N ALA A 230 3.29 -2.23 -29.79
CA ALA A 230 4.04 -1.85 -30.97
C ALA A 230 4.82 -3.04 -31.54
N ARG A 231 4.82 -3.19 -32.87
CA ARG A 231 5.60 -4.21 -33.54
C ARG A 231 6.87 -3.61 -34.16
N ASP A 232 8.01 -4.16 -33.78
CA ASP A 232 9.27 -3.89 -34.42
C ASP A 232 9.51 -4.93 -35.53
N VAL A 233 9.31 -4.49 -36.78
CA VAL A 233 9.41 -5.36 -37.96
C VAL A 233 10.86 -5.80 -38.23
N LEU A 234 11.81 -4.95 -37.88
CA LEU A 234 13.23 -5.23 -38.12
C LEU A 234 13.76 -6.31 -37.18
N LYS A 235 13.36 -6.23 -35.93
CA LYS A 235 13.78 -7.21 -34.90
C LYS A 235 12.81 -8.38 -34.74
N LYS A 236 11.72 -8.42 -35.54
CA LYS A 236 10.69 -9.47 -35.44
C LYS A 236 10.18 -9.69 -34.01
N GLN A 237 9.96 -8.59 -33.28
CA GLN A 237 9.47 -8.60 -31.91
C GLN A 237 8.24 -7.72 -31.73
N THR A 238 7.42 -8.07 -30.78
CA THR A 238 6.28 -7.28 -30.33
C THR A 238 6.60 -6.71 -28.95
N ILE A 239 6.48 -5.39 -28.80
CA ILE A 239 6.69 -4.69 -27.52
C ILE A 239 5.31 -4.34 -26.96
N ILE A 240 5.07 -4.71 -25.71
CA ILE A 240 3.86 -4.38 -24.97
C ILE A 240 4.28 -3.45 -23.83
N SER A 241 3.69 -2.26 -23.80
CA SER A 241 3.90 -1.24 -22.78
C SER A 241 2.65 -1.09 -21.95
N ALA A 242 2.77 -1.17 -20.64
CA ALA A 242 1.69 -0.82 -19.72
C ALA A 242 2.14 0.36 -18.87
N ASP A 243 1.32 1.39 -18.78
CA ASP A 243 1.59 2.57 -17.96
C ASP A 243 0.36 3.03 -17.17
N ARG A 244 0.62 3.64 -16.02
CA ARG A 244 -0.39 4.22 -15.13
C ARG A 244 0.12 5.54 -14.57
N HIS A 245 -0.77 6.53 -14.47
CA HIS A 245 -0.48 7.80 -13.84
C HIS A 245 -1.24 7.91 -12.52
N TYR A 246 -0.51 7.97 -11.43
CA TYR A 246 -1.09 8.03 -10.10
C TYR A 246 -0.15 8.76 -9.13
N ILE A 247 -0.66 8.99 -7.93
CA ILE A 247 0.12 9.43 -6.79
C ILE A 247 -0.36 8.70 -5.55
N ALA A 248 0.61 8.26 -4.73
CA ALA A 248 0.36 7.72 -3.41
C ALA A 248 0.86 8.73 -2.37
N TYR A 249 0.05 9.02 -1.36
CA TYR A 249 0.37 9.99 -0.32
C TYR A 249 -0.28 9.62 1.01
N VAL A 250 0.22 10.19 2.10
CA VAL A 250 -0.44 10.10 3.40
C VAL A 250 -1.46 11.22 3.48
N ARG A 251 -2.74 10.85 3.60
CA ARG A 251 -3.86 11.77 3.72
C ARG A 251 -4.00 12.31 5.14
N ASP A 252 -3.85 11.45 6.13
CA ASP A 252 -3.96 11.79 7.54
C ASP A 252 -2.87 11.12 8.35
N ALA A 253 -1.92 11.94 8.81
CA ALA A 253 -0.78 11.47 9.60
C ALA A 253 -1.16 11.05 11.02
N SER A 254 -2.30 11.51 11.56
CA SER A 254 -2.79 11.14 12.89
C SER A 254 -3.22 9.67 12.96
N LYS A 255 -3.66 9.12 11.83
CA LYS A 255 -4.11 7.73 11.66
C LYS A 255 -2.97 6.75 11.32
N LEU A 256 -1.73 7.18 11.47
CA LEU A 256 -0.55 6.41 11.15
C LEU A 256 0.45 6.43 12.30
N VAL A 257 0.98 5.26 12.69
CA VAL A 257 2.09 5.12 13.62
C VAL A 257 3.18 4.28 12.98
N LYS A 258 4.41 4.79 13.02
CA LYS A 258 5.60 4.06 12.57
C LYS A 258 6.21 3.33 13.74
N GLY A 259 6.36 2.03 13.61
CA GLY A 259 7.06 1.19 14.56
C GLY A 259 8.50 0.96 14.15
N THR A 260 9.45 1.18 15.06
CA THR A 260 10.84 0.78 14.91
C THR A 260 11.10 -0.37 15.86
N ILE A 261 11.52 -1.51 15.32
CA ILE A 261 11.77 -2.73 16.08
C ILE A 261 13.24 -2.76 16.47
N SER A 262 13.51 -2.70 17.77
CA SER A 262 14.84 -2.90 18.35
C SER A 262 15.05 -4.38 18.66
N GLY A 263 16.06 -5.00 18.06
CA GLY A 263 16.39 -6.40 18.26
C GLY A 263 16.26 -7.23 16.98
N THR A 264 17.36 -7.42 16.29
CA THR A 264 17.44 -8.24 15.09
C THR A 264 17.34 -9.73 15.45
N PHE A 265 16.75 -10.52 14.58
CA PHE A 265 16.65 -11.98 14.65
C PHE A 265 17.98 -12.70 14.99
N GLU A 266 19.13 -12.07 14.66
CA GLU A 266 20.46 -12.58 14.92
C GLU A 266 20.93 -12.45 16.39
N ALA A 267 20.41 -11.50 17.14
CA ALA A 267 20.82 -11.28 18.53
C ALA A 267 20.34 -12.39 19.48
N LYS A 268 19.15 -12.95 19.24
CA LYS A 268 18.59 -14.04 20.07
C LYS A 268 19.23 -15.41 19.80
N ALA A 269 19.83 -15.63 18.65
CA ALA A 269 20.56 -16.86 18.35
C ALA A 269 21.92 -16.93 19.07
N LYS A 270 22.53 -15.77 19.38
CA LYS A 270 23.84 -15.70 20.11
C LYS A 270 23.69 -15.72 21.63
N ALA A 271 22.53 -15.41 22.17
CA ALA A 271 22.28 -15.40 23.62
C ALA A 271 21.93 -16.79 24.20
N LYS A 272 21.83 -17.84 23.36
CA LYS A 272 21.56 -19.24 23.75
C LYS A 272 22.73 -20.18 23.52
N LYS A 273 23.96 -19.64 23.40
CA LYS A 273 25.19 -20.44 23.44
C LYS A 273 25.96 -20.13 24.76
#